data_892847342dc96ca5f83d559ccfc91822
#
_entry.id   892847342dc96ca5f83d559ccfc91822
#
_cell.length_a   1.000
_cell.length_b   1.000
_cell.length_c   1.000
_cell.angle_alpha   90.00
_cell.angle_beta   90.00
_cell.angle_gamma   90.00
#
_symmetry.space_group_name_H-M   'P 1'
#
loop_
_entity.id
_entity.type
_entity.pdbx_description
1 polymer ?
#
loop_
_entity_poly.entity_id
_entity_poly.type
_entity_poly.pdbx_seq_one_letter_code
_entity_poly.pdbx_strand_id
1 'polypeptide(L)'
;KTRRGYLSATGPRFLFEKYKRKTQYMKQAYRAEILDFINDPVLYGLDAMRHFSDGLLVIEAGKVVAVGDAATLLPLLEVNTPIHDYRPQIIMPGLIDTHIHYPQCEVIASYGTQLLDWLNTYTFPAEGKFSDFKYAQSVAKFFIDELHRNGTTTAMVFASVHPHSVDALCEAAGDMRLIVGKVLMDRNAPHSLCDSAASTYDDNKTLIKRWHGQKRLSYALTPRFAPTSTDAQLQAVQALHHEFPDVHLQTHVAENKEEVAWVAELFPWSRSYLDVYDHYDLLFERALFAHCLYLNDTDRARLGESGAAIAFCPSSNLFLGSGLFDLQAAQKHNIQVGIASDVGGGTSFSILQNLSDAYKVLQLKQQAMPARQGLYLATLGGARALKLDTQIGNFEVGKEADFIVIDPDATPLTAQRMAHATNIDERLFALMMLGDDRHISATYILGEAIYTKPFCTLQT
;
A
#
# COMPACT_ATOMS: atom_id res chain seq x y z
N LYS A 1 25.82 55.17 -19.30
CA LYS A 1 26.57 54.24 -18.41
C LYS A 1 25.81 54.15 -17.10
N THR A 2 24.97 53.19 -16.93
CA THR A 2 24.32 52.84 -15.66
C THR A 2 24.25 51.32 -15.56
N ARG A 3 25.06 50.77 -14.66
CA ARG A 3 25.06 49.34 -14.30
C ARG A 3 23.80 49.06 -13.52
N ARG A 4 22.92 48.18 -14.03
CA ARG A 4 21.87 47.55 -13.25
C ARG A 4 22.44 46.30 -12.54
N GLY A 5 22.48 46.37 -11.23
CA GLY A 5 22.82 45.20 -10.36
C GLY A 5 21.69 44.20 -10.41
N TYR A 6 22.02 42.93 -10.66
CA TYR A 6 21.13 41.80 -10.47
C TYR A 6 21.03 41.51 -8.98
N LEU A 7 19.87 41.75 -8.39
CA LEU A 7 19.49 41.23 -7.07
C LEU A 7 19.16 39.75 -7.25
N SER A 8 19.96 38.88 -6.66
CA SER A 8 19.67 37.44 -6.55
C SER A 8 18.45 37.25 -5.68
N ALA A 9 17.39 36.69 -6.25
CA ALA A 9 16.18 36.28 -5.53
C ALA A 9 16.47 35.02 -4.69
N THR A 10 16.96 35.21 -3.48
CA THR A 10 16.88 34.19 -2.42
C THR A 10 15.49 34.29 -1.81
N GLY A 11 14.54 33.59 -2.43
CA GLY A 11 13.14 33.61 -2.01
C GLY A 11 12.86 32.74 -0.78
N PRO A 12 11.64 32.85 -0.19
CA PRO A 12 11.25 32.15 1.04
C PRO A 12 11.35 30.62 1.00
N ARG A 13 11.45 30.00 -0.18
CA ARG A 13 11.60 28.55 -0.37
C ARG A 13 12.88 28.01 0.27
N PHE A 14 14.01 28.72 0.18
CA PHE A 14 15.29 28.29 0.77
C PHE A 14 15.31 28.33 2.32
N LEU A 15 14.58 29.26 2.89
CA LEU A 15 14.43 29.36 4.36
C LEU A 15 13.49 28.24 4.87
N PHE A 16 12.43 27.92 4.13
CA PHE A 16 11.49 26.86 4.49
C PHE A 16 12.14 25.47 4.44
N GLU A 17 12.94 25.17 3.41
CA GLU A 17 13.70 23.91 3.33
C GLU A 17 14.80 23.81 4.40
N LYS A 18 15.44 24.91 4.73
CA LYS A 18 16.46 24.93 5.81
C LYS A 18 15.86 24.79 7.20
N TYR A 19 14.63 25.28 7.41
CA TYR A 19 13.85 25.05 8.63
C TYR A 19 13.33 23.61 8.72
N LYS A 20 12.78 23.06 7.64
CA LYS A 20 12.37 21.63 7.55
C LYS A 20 13.53 20.68 7.86
N ARG A 21 14.73 20.92 7.28
CA ARG A 21 15.91 20.09 7.58
C ARG A 21 16.39 20.20 9.03
N LYS A 22 16.21 21.34 9.69
CA LYS A 22 16.58 21.48 11.11
C LYS A 22 15.64 20.75 12.05
N THR A 23 14.33 20.75 11.77
CA THR A 23 13.34 20.02 12.55
C THR A 23 13.51 18.50 12.41
N GLN A 24 13.89 18.02 11.22
CA GLN A 24 14.09 16.61 10.93
C GLN A 24 15.24 15.95 11.73
N TYR A 25 16.16 16.73 12.29
CA TYR A 25 17.26 16.23 13.11
C TYR A 25 17.03 16.38 14.63
N MET A 26 15.95 17.04 15.03
CA MET A 26 15.64 17.19 16.46
C MET A 26 14.83 16.01 16.96
N LYS A 27 15.18 15.54 18.15
CA LYS A 27 14.39 14.53 18.87
C LYS A 27 13.00 15.09 19.17
N GLN A 28 11.96 14.32 18.86
CA GLN A 28 10.55 14.64 19.13
C GLN A 28 9.88 13.45 19.80
N ALA A 29 8.88 13.70 20.62
CA ALA A 29 8.12 12.67 21.30
C ALA A 29 6.62 12.84 21.04
N TYR A 30 5.91 11.71 20.92
CA TYR A 30 4.48 11.66 20.66
C TYR A 30 3.83 10.80 21.74
N ARG A 31 2.91 11.40 22.50
CA ARG A 31 2.22 10.74 23.61
C ARG A 31 0.78 10.42 23.23
N ALA A 32 0.40 9.17 23.35
CA ALA A 32 -0.96 8.67 23.02
C ALA A 32 -1.15 7.27 23.62
N GLU A 33 -2.30 6.66 23.41
CA GLU A 33 -2.39 5.21 23.43
C GLU A 33 -1.62 4.68 22.19
N ILE A 34 -0.64 3.77 22.41
CA ILE A 34 0.24 3.29 21.33
C ILE A 34 0.10 1.78 21.18
N LEU A 35 -0.03 1.32 19.95
CA LEU A 35 -0.01 -0.10 19.63
C LEU A 35 0.77 -0.37 18.34
N ASP A 36 1.48 -1.51 18.31
CA ASP A 36 2.09 -2.07 17.11
C ASP A 36 2.27 -3.58 17.22
N PHE A 37 2.67 -4.20 16.11
CA PHE A 37 2.93 -5.64 16.04
C PHE A 37 4.42 -5.92 15.93
N ILE A 38 4.91 -6.86 16.74
CA ILE A 38 6.30 -7.35 16.65
C ILE A 38 6.37 -8.73 15.99
N ASN A 39 5.24 -9.43 15.96
CA ASN A 39 5.11 -10.74 15.34
C ASN A 39 3.71 -10.96 14.75
N ASP A 40 3.52 -12.09 14.07
CA ASP A 40 2.22 -12.53 13.56
C ASP A 40 1.31 -13.01 14.72
N PRO A 41 0.16 -12.37 14.95
CA PRO A 41 -0.74 -12.75 16.02
C PRO A 41 -1.39 -14.14 15.87
N VAL A 42 -1.39 -14.72 14.66
CA VAL A 42 -1.84 -16.09 14.43
C VAL A 42 -0.85 -17.09 15.01
N LEU A 43 0.45 -16.80 14.94
CA LEU A 43 1.52 -17.68 15.41
C LEU A 43 1.88 -17.44 16.88
N TYR A 44 1.85 -16.18 17.33
CA TYR A 44 2.37 -15.76 18.64
C TYR A 44 1.28 -15.26 19.61
N GLY A 45 0.02 -15.26 19.19
CA GLY A 45 -1.10 -14.89 20.06
C GLY A 45 -1.00 -13.46 20.60
N LEU A 46 -1.25 -13.29 21.90
CA LEU A 46 -1.26 -11.97 22.55
C LEU A 46 0.10 -11.29 22.58
N ASP A 47 1.18 -12.06 22.62
CA ASP A 47 2.57 -11.55 22.67
C ASP A 47 3.03 -10.95 21.35
N ALA A 48 2.24 -11.09 20.28
CA ALA A 48 2.55 -10.49 18.98
C ALA A 48 2.33 -8.98 18.93
N MET A 49 1.53 -8.41 19.83
CA MET A 49 1.17 -6.99 19.86
C MET A 49 1.73 -6.32 21.10
N ARG A 50 2.41 -5.17 20.93
CA ARG A 50 2.69 -4.25 22.02
C ARG A 50 1.54 -3.25 22.16
N HIS A 51 1.14 -2.97 23.39
CA HIS A 51 0.09 -2.00 23.68
C HIS A 51 0.45 -1.21 24.94
N PHE A 52 0.50 0.11 24.82
CA PHE A 52 0.78 1.06 25.88
C PHE A 52 -0.42 2.02 26.00
N SER A 53 -1.22 1.91 27.05
CA SER A 53 -2.41 2.76 27.27
C SER A 53 -2.08 4.24 27.47
N ASP A 54 -0.90 4.56 27.96
CA ASP A 54 -0.27 5.89 27.98
C ASP A 54 1.17 5.71 27.50
N GLY A 55 1.33 5.67 26.18
CA GLY A 55 2.58 5.40 25.50
C GLY A 55 3.33 6.66 25.09
N LEU A 56 4.61 6.51 24.84
CA LEU A 56 5.48 7.53 24.26
C LEU A 56 6.27 6.91 23.09
N LEU A 57 6.13 7.50 21.92
CA LEU A 57 6.93 7.23 20.74
C LEU A 57 7.95 8.35 20.59
N VAL A 58 9.24 8.02 20.60
CA VAL A 58 10.34 8.99 20.47
C VAL A 58 11.03 8.81 19.12
N ILE A 59 11.17 9.90 18.39
CA ILE A 59 11.70 9.93 17.03
C ILE A 59 12.87 10.90 16.95
N GLU A 60 13.90 10.51 16.20
CA GLU A 60 15.05 11.35 15.88
C GLU A 60 15.49 11.07 14.43
N ALA A 61 15.72 12.12 13.67
CA ALA A 61 16.12 12.02 12.25
C ALA A 61 15.23 11.09 11.39
N GLY A 62 13.91 11.13 11.63
CA GLY A 62 12.95 10.31 10.90
C GLY A 62 12.92 8.83 11.30
N LYS A 63 13.62 8.46 12.38
CA LYS A 63 13.71 7.08 12.87
C LYS A 63 13.14 6.97 14.28
N VAL A 64 12.55 5.80 14.56
CA VAL A 64 12.17 5.44 15.93
C VAL A 64 13.43 5.23 16.78
N VAL A 65 13.51 5.93 17.91
CA VAL A 65 14.59 5.75 18.88
C VAL A 65 14.12 5.12 20.19
N ALA A 66 12.84 5.26 20.52
CA ALA A 66 12.22 4.54 21.63
C ALA A 66 10.70 4.47 21.45
N VAL A 67 10.09 3.41 21.99
CA VAL A 67 8.65 3.29 22.23
C VAL A 67 8.41 2.53 23.53
N GLY A 68 7.46 2.97 24.34
CA GLY A 68 7.17 2.35 25.63
C GLY A 68 6.20 3.17 26.47
N ASP A 69 6.04 2.78 27.74
CA ASP A 69 5.21 3.52 28.69
C ASP A 69 5.75 4.94 28.90
N ALA A 70 4.86 5.92 28.86
CA ALA A 70 5.22 7.33 29.04
C ALA A 70 5.85 7.58 30.41
N ALA A 71 5.38 6.93 31.47
CA ALA A 71 5.95 7.03 32.81
C ALA A 71 7.43 6.62 32.85
N THR A 72 7.85 5.68 32.02
CA THR A 72 9.23 5.20 31.91
C THR A 72 10.10 6.12 31.05
N LEU A 73 9.54 6.57 29.91
CA LEU A 73 10.33 7.27 28.89
C LEU A 73 10.42 8.78 29.10
N LEU A 74 9.37 9.44 29.67
CA LEU A 74 9.37 10.88 29.89
C LEU A 74 10.57 11.38 30.72
N PRO A 75 10.97 10.70 31.83
CA PRO A 75 12.13 11.13 32.61
C PRO A 75 13.48 11.02 31.87
N LEU A 76 13.51 10.27 30.75
CA LEU A 76 14.72 10.05 29.95
C LEU A 76 14.86 11.04 28.79
N LEU A 77 13.83 11.86 28.55
CA LEU A 77 13.89 12.87 27.51
C LEU A 77 14.78 14.05 27.91
N GLU A 78 15.43 14.63 26.93
CA GLU A 78 16.13 15.90 27.11
C GLU A 78 15.12 17.01 27.43
N VAL A 79 15.52 17.96 28.29
CA VAL A 79 14.62 19.00 28.87
C VAL A 79 13.80 19.78 27.82
N ASN A 80 14.31 19.95 26.60
CA ASN A 80 13.66 20.73 25.57
C ASN A 80 13.10 19.86 24.44
N THR A 81 12.95 18.54 24.63
CA THR A 81 12.35 17.67 23.62
C THR A 81 10.87 18.04 23.44
N PRO A 82 10.42 18.44 22.24
CA PRO A 82 9.01 18.70 21.97
C PRO A 82 8.18 17.44 22.19
N ILE A 83 7.05 17.58 22.89
CA ILE A 83 6.10 16.50 23.15
C ILE A 83 4.77 16.88 22.50
N HIS A 84 4.34 16.07 21.54
CA HIS A 84 3.04 16.15 20.89
C HIS A 84 2.07 15.23 21.64
N ASP A 85 1.10 15.80 22.35
CA ASP A 85 0.11 15.02 23.12
C ASP A 85 -1.15 14.79 22.32
N TYR A 86 -1.41 13.55 21.94
CA TYR A 86 -2.56 13.11 21.15
C TYR A 86 -3.63 12.38 21.97
N ARG A 87 -3.45 12.28 23.30
CA ARG A 87 -4.45 11.58 24.11
C ARG A 87 -5.85 12.22 24.02
N PRO A 88 -6.93 11.47 23.94
CA PRO A 88 -7.04 10.01 24.10
C PRO A 88 -6.93 9.20 22.78
N GLN A 89 -6.35 9.74 21.74
CA GLN A 89 -6.22 9.09 20.43
C GLN A 89 -5.18 7.96 20.43
N ILE A 90 -5.21 7.14 19.39
CA ILE A 90 -4.35 5.98 19.21
C ILE A 90 -3.26 6.30 18.17
N ILE A 91 -2.00 5.99 18.49
CA ILE A 91 -0.91 5.96 17.51
C ILE A 91 -0.61 4.52 17.14
N MET A 92 -0.55 4.25 15.83
CA MET A 92 -0.11 2.97 15.27
C MET A 92 0.74 3.20 14.01
N PRO A 93 1.53 2.18 13.57
CA PRO A 93 2.29 2.28 12.33
C PRO A 93 1.41 2.68 11.15
N GLY A 94 1.98 3.40 10.20
CA GLY A 94 1.28 3.78 8.98
C GLY A 94 0.75 2.57 8.22
N LEU A 95 -0.42 2.74 7.61
CA LEU A 95 -1.08 1.67 6.86
C LEU A 95 -0.35 1.41 5.54
N ILE A 96 -0.34 0.15 5.12
CA ILE A 96 0.32 -0.33 3.92
C ILE A 96 -0.73 -0.87 2.96
N ASP A 97 -0.78 -0.31 1.76
CA ASP A 97 -1.61 -0.80 0.66
C ASP A 97 -0.75 -1.62 -0.30
N THR A 98 -0.96 -2.93 -0.31
CA THR A 98 -0.09 -3.83 -1.07
C THR A 98 -0.44 -3.91 -2.56
N HIS A 99 -1.58 -3.34 -3.00
CA HIS A 99 -1.98 -3.33 -4.40
C HIS A 99 -3.02 -2.24 -4.67
N ILE A 100 -2.69 -1.29 -5.54
CA ILE A 100 -3.56 -0.17 -5.90
C ILE A 100 -3.22 0.40 -7.28
N HIS A 101 -4.21 0.92 -8.01
CA HIS A 101 -4.06 1.50 -9.35
C HIS A 101 -4.31 3.01 -9.33
N TYR A 102 -3.26 3.85 -9.44
CA TYR A 102 -3.50 5.27 -9.47
C TYR A 102 -4.22 5.79 -10.74
N PRO A 103 -4.10 5.14 -11.92
CA PRO A 103 -4.86 5.58 -13.09
C PRO A 103 -6.36 5.33 -13.02
N GLN A 104 -6.83 4.60 -12.03
CA GLN A 104 -8.24 4.20 -11.92
C GLN A 104 -9.04 5.02 -10.91
N CYS A 105 -8.47 6.12 -10.38
CA CYS A 105 -9.17 6.97 -9.40
C CYS A 105 -10.52 7.51 -9.90
N GLU A 106 -10.64 7.83 -11.19
CA GLU A 106 -11.87 8.38 -11.76
C GLU A 106 -12.97 7.34 -12.02
N VAL A 107 -12.61 6.05 -12.00
CA VAL A 107 -13.56 4.96 -12.26
C VAL A 107 -13.96 4.19 -11.00
N ILE A 108 -13.48 4.61 -9.84
CA ILE A 108 -13.89 4.04 -8.55
C ILE A 108 -15.42 4.07 -8.42
N ALA A 109 -16.02 2.94 -8.01
CA ALA A 109 -17.47 2.76 -7.90
C ALA A 109 -18.25 2.93 -9.22
N SER A 110 -17.61 2.80 -10.39
CA SER A 110 -18.31 2.73 -11.68
C SER A 110 -19.01 1.38 -11.81
N TYR A 111 -20.31 1.40 -12.19
CA TYR A 111 -21.10 0.19 -12.25
C TYR A 111 -20.58 -0.80 -13.31
N GLY A 112 -20.25 -2.01 -12.88
CA GLY A 112 -19.83 -3.11 -13.75
C GLY A 112 -20.42 -4.43 -13.27
N THR A 113 -20.72 -5.34 -14.19
CA THR A 113 -21.32 -6.63 -13.87
C THR A 113 -20.27 -7.71 -13.67
N GLN A 114 -19.15 -7.62 -14.37
CA GLN A 114 -18.03 -8.57 -14.32
C GLN A 114 -16.72 -7.88 -14.70
N LEU A 115 -15.59 -8.46 -14.28
CA LEU A 115 -14.24 -7.91 -14.46
C LEU A 115 -13.94 -7.50 -15.90
N LEU A 116 -14.07 -8.40 -16.86
CA LEU A 116 -13.65 -8.14 -18.25
C LEU A 116 -14.52 -7.06 -18.94
N ASP A 117 -15.81 -7.00 -18.63
CA ASP A 117 -16.70 -5.94 -19.11
C ASP A 117 -16.34 -4.59 -18.50
N TRP A 118 -16.08 -4.57 -17.19
CA TRP A 118 -15.68 -3.38 -16.45
C TRP A 118 -14.35 -2.81 -16.96
N LEU A 119 -13.37 -3.67 -17.26
CA LEU A 119 -12.07 -3.25 -17.84
C LEU A 119 -12.28 -2.53 -19.18
N ASN A 120 -13.09 -3.07 -20.07
CA ASN A 120 -13.33 -2.49 -21.39
C ASN A 120 -14.16 -1.20 -21.34
N THR A 121 -15.15 -1.14 -20.44
CA THR A 121 -16.11 -0.03 -20.38
C THR A 121 -15.52 1.19 -19.66
N TYR A 122 -14.77 0.99 -18.60
CA TYR A 122 -14.31 2.10 -17.73
C TYR A 122 -12.80 2.21 -17.64
N THR A 123 -12.11 1.11 -17.37
CA THR A 123 -10.69 1.13 -17.00
C THR A 123 -9.80 1.53 -18.18
N PHE A 124 -9.89 0.85 -19.31
CA PHE A 124 -9.05 1.17 -20.46
C PHE A 124 -9.26 2.58 -21.00
N PRO A 125 -10.49 3.12 -21.10
CA PRO A 125 -10.69 4.52 -21.45
C PRO A 125 -10.06 5.51 -20.45
N ALA A 126 -10.12 5.22 -19.15
CA ALA A 126 -9.50 6.06 -18.13
C ALA A 126 -7.97 6.04 -18.23
N GLU A 127 -7.39 4.83 -18.32
CA GLU A 127 -5.92 4.66 -18.43
C GLU A 127 -5.34 5.28 -19.70
N GLY A 128 -6.13 5.31 -20.81
CA GLY A 128 -5.72 5.98 -22.05
C GLY A 128 -5.46 7.48 -21.92
N LYS A 129 -6.11 8.16 -20.97
CA LYS A 129 -5.90 9.60 -20.69
C LYS A 129 -4.50 9.91 -20.17
N PHE A 130 -3.83 8.92 -19.62
CA PHE A 130 -2.46 9.05 -19.11
C PHE A 130 -1.40 9.20 -20.21
N SER A 131 -1.79 9.19 -21.48
CA SER A 131 -0.97 9.67 -22.58
C SER A 131 -0.67 11.18 -22.47
N ASP A 132 -1.47 11.95 -21.75
CA ASP A 132 -1.21 13.35 -21.38
C ASP A 132 -0.47 13.43 -20.05
N PHE A 133 0.76 13.92 -20.08
CA PHE A 133 1.60 14.04 -18.88
C PHE A 133 1.01 14.98 -17.82
N LYS A 134 0.37 16.09 -18.24
CA LYS A 134 -0.24 17.03 -17.29
C LYS A 134 -1.44 16.40 -16.56
N TYR A 135 -2.21 15.60 -17.31
CA TYR A 135 -3.29 14.81 -16.70
C TYR A 135 -2.71 13.81 -15.68
N ALA A 136 -1.68 13.04 -16.06
CA ALA A 136 -1.00 12.11 -15.16
C ALA A 136 -0.49 12.81 -13.88
N GLN A 137 0.14 13.99 -14.00
CA GLN A 137 0.60 14.79 -12.85
C GLN A 137 -0.55 15.22 -11.93
N SER A 138 -1.68 15.65 -12.51
CA SER A 138 -2.84 16.08 -11.71
C SER A 138 -3.46 14.93 -10.92
N VAL A 139 -3.59 13.75 -11.56
CA VAL A 139 -4.11 12.54 -10.90
C VAL A 139 -3.10 12.02 -9.88
N ALA A 140 -1.80 12.04 -10.16
CA ALA A 140 -0.76 11.63 -9.22
C ALA A 140 -0.82 12.44 -7.92
N LYS A 141 -0.97 13.77 -8.03
CA LYS A 141 -1.12 14.61 -6.85
C LYS A 141 -2.38 14.24 -6.05
N PHE A 142 -3.53 14.13 -6.70
CA PHE A 142 -4.79 13.71 -6.05
C PHE A 142 -4.64 12.36 -5.35
N PHE A 143 -4.04 11.38 -6.03
CA PHE A 143 -3.82 10.04 -5.51
C PHE A 143 -2.97 10.03 -4.23
N ILE A 144 -1.86 10.75 -4.24
CA ILE A 144 -0.98 10.87 -3.06
C ILE A 144 -1.71 11.57 -1.91
N ASP A 145 -2.44 12.65 -2.19
CA ASP A 145 -3.23 13.38 -1.17
C ASP A 145 -4.29 12.45 -0.54
N GLU A 146 -4.95 11.58 -1.34
CA GLU A 146 -5.92 10.60 -0.85
C GLU A 146 -5.29 9.49 -0.02
N LEU A 147 -4.13 8.95 -0.42
CA LEU A 147 -3.39 7.98 0.39
C LEU A 147 -3.05 8.56 1.77
N HIS A 148 -2.51 9.78 1.79
CA HIS A 148 -2.17 10.47 3.04
C HIS A 148 -3.41 10.69 3.92
N ARG A 149 -4.55 11.11 3.34
CA ARG A 149 -5.80 11.34 4.05
C ARG A 149 -6.37 10.07 4.67
N ASN A 150 -6.12 8.92 4.04
CA ASN A 150 -6.55 7.62 4.51
C ASN A 150 -5.51 6.89 5.40
N GLY A 151 -4.41 7.55 5.76
CA GLY A 151 -3.40 6.98 6.66
C GLY A 151 -2.44 5.99 6.00
N THR A 152 -2.45 5.89 4.68
CA THR A 152 -1.55 5.02 3.93
C THR A 152 -0.21 5.72 3.74
N THR A 153 0.87 5.12 4.28
CA THR A 153 2.23 5.66 4.22
C THR A 153 3.13 4.88 3.25
N THR A 154 2.70 3.70 2.85
CA THR A 154 3.41 2.85 1.88
C THR A 154 2.40 2.20 0.94
N ALA A 155 2.68 2.20 -0.36
CA ALA A 155 1.83 1.54 -1.35
C ALA A 155 2.63 0.87 -2.47
N MET A 156 2.10 -0.26 -2.99
CA MET A 156 2.57 -0.88 -4.23
C MET A 156 1.59 -0.57 -5.35
N VAL A 157 2.05 0.17 -6.35
CA VAL A 157 1.19 0.93 -7.26
C VAL A 157 1.37 0.51 -8.71
N PHE A 158 0.26 0.16 -9.35
CA PHE A 158 0.17 0.08 -10.81
C PHE A 158 0.05 1.48 -11.40
N ALA A 159 0.99 1.88 -12.26
CA ALA A 159 0.86 3.07 -13.09
C ALA A 159 0.11 2.72 -14.40
N SER A 160 0.18 3.55 -15.44
CA SER A 160 -0.35 3.19 -16.76
C SER A 160 0.74 2.58 -17.65
N VAL A 161 0.37 2.24 -18.89
CA VAL A 161 1.34 1.77 -19.91
C VAL A 161 2.31 2.87 -20.37
N HIS A 162 2.01 4.12 -20.10
CA HIS A 162 2.83 5.27 -20.51
C HIS A 162 3.99 5.51 -19.54
N PRO A 163 5.27 5.47 -19.95
CA PRO A 163 6.43 5.62 -19.05
C PRO A 163 6.37 6.87 -18.17
N HIS A 164 5.94 8.00 -18.74
CA HIS A 164 5.82 9.25 -18.00
C HIS A 164 4.73 9.25 -16.91
N SER A 165 3.82 8.29 -16.89
CA SER A 165 2.88 8.12 -15.78
C SER A 165 3.59 7.68 -14.49
N VAL A 166 4.65 6.87 -14.63
CA VAL A 166 5.55 6.52 -13.53
C VAL A 166 6.32 7.76 -13.07
N ASP A 167 6.87 8.54 -14.01
CA ASP A 167 7.58 9.78 -13.69
C ASP A 167 6.69 10.73 -12.87
N ALA A 168 5.45 10.97 -13.33
CA ALA A 168 4.49 11.84 -12.65
C ALA A 168 4.19 11.39 -11.21
N LEU A 169 4.01 10.09 -10.99
CA LEU A 169 3.72 9.56 -9.66
C LEU A 169 4.96 9.63 -8.75
N CYS A 170 6.14 9.25 -9.25
CA CYS A 170 7.38 9.31 -8.50
C CYS A 170 7.76 10.76 -8.11
N GLU A 171 7.51 11.74 -8.99
CA GLU A 171 7.70 13.17 -8.70
C GLU A 171 6.73 13.66 -7.60
N ALA A 172 5.49 13.16 -7.60
CA ALA A 172 4.47 13.54 -6.61
C ALA A 172 4.67 12.89 -5.23
N ALA A 173 5.40 11.77 -5.16
CA ALA A 173 5.53 10.95 -3.95
C ALA A 173 6.14 11.65 -2.73
N GLY A 174 6.96 12.69 -2.95
CA GLY A 174 7.66 13.38 -1.86
C GLY A 174 8.60 12.44 -1.09
N ASP A 175 8.29 12.20 0.18
CA ASP A 175 8.99 11.25 1.04
C ASP A 175 8.16 9.98 1.34
N MET A 176 7.01 9.82 0.67
CA MET A 176 6.21 8.59 0.76
C MET A 176 6.99 7.39 0.21
N ARG A 177 6.82 6.23 0.82
CA ARG A 177 7.40 4.99 0.33
C ARG A 177 6.49 4.37 -0.73
N LEU A 178 6.98 4.29 -1.97
CA LEU A 178 6.23 3.69 -3.06
C LEU A 178 7.06 2.61 -3.77
N ILE A 179 6.37 1.54 -4.17
CA ILE A 179 6.84 0.57 -5.14
C ILE A 179 5.97 0.78 -6.39
N VAL A 180 6.55 1.27 -7.48
CA VAL A 180 5.80 1.73 -8.66
C VAL A 180 6.25 0.98 -9.90
N GLY A 181 5.31 0.57 -10.76
CA GLY A 181 5.65 -0.05 -12.02
C GLY A 181 4.78 0.42 -13.19
N LYS A 182 5.41 0.56 -14.36
CA LYS A 182 4.73 0.75 -15.64
C LYS A 182 3.97 -0.52 -15.98
N VAL A 183 2.66 -0.41 -16.23
CA VAL A 183 1.83 -1.54 -16.69
C VAL A 183 2.29 -2.02 -18.07
N LEU A 184 2.33 -3.34 -18.24
CA LEU A 184 2.76 -4.01 -19.45
C LEU A 184 1.60 -4.79 -20.05
N MET A 185 1.28 -4.48 -21.29
CA MET A 185 0.31 -5.18 -22.13
C MET A 185 0.79 -5.13 -23.58
N ASP A 186 0.81 -6.26 -24.30
CA ASP A 186 1.17 -6.31 -25.71
C ASP A 186 0.14 -7.08 -26.58
N ARG A 187 -0.95 -7.55 -25.95
CA ARG A 187 -2.11 -8.16 -26.63
C ARG A 187 -3.39 -7.96 -25.82
N ASN A 188 -4.53 -8.25 -26.42
CA ASN A 188 -5.85 -8.28 -25.79
C ASN A 188 -6.22 -6.99 -25.01
N ALA A 189 -5.70 -5.86 -25.47
CA ALA A 189 -5.99 -4.52 -24.96
C ALA A 189 -6.15 -3.55 -26.14
N PRO A 190 -6.75 -2.36 -25.93
CA PRO A 190 -6.80 -1.33 -26.97
C PRO A 190 -5.40 -1.03 -27.51
N HIS A 191 -5.26 -0.84 -28.81
CA HIS A 191 -3.96 -0.62 -29.46
C HIS A 191 -3.15 0.54 -28.82
N SER A 192 -3.83 1.58 -28.36
CA SER A 192 -3.21 2.73 -27.67
C SER A 192 -2.64 2.40 -26.30
N LEU A 193 -2.96 1.22 -25.74
CA LEU A 193 -2.49 0.71 -24.46
C LEU A 193 -1.61 -0.54 -24.63
N CYS A 194 -1.16 -0.84 -25.85
CA CYS A 194 -0.28 -1.98 -26.11
C CYS A 194 1.16 -1.52 -26.31
N ASP A 195 2.07 -2.25 -25.68
CA ASP A 195 3.51 -2.20 -25.88
C ASP A 195 3.97 -3.18 -26.99
N SER A 196 5.27 -3.26 -27.20
CA SER A 196 5.96 -4.39 -27.83
C SER A 196 6.93 -5.02 -26.82
N ALA A 197 7.41 -6.22 -27.08
CA ALA A 197 8.43 -6.83 -26.21
C ALA A 197 9.70 -5.96 -26.11
N ALA A 198 10.09 -5.28 -27.22
CA ALA A 198 11.24 -4.37 -27.22
C ALA A 198 10.99 -3.13 -26.35
N SER A 199 9.86 -2.44 -26.50
CA SER A 199 9.52 -1.28 -25.66
C SER A 199 9.30 -1.69 -24.21
N THR A 200 8.75 -2.89 -23.94
CA THR A 200 8.67 -3.45 -22.59
C THR A 200 10.04 -3.47 -21.93
N TYR A 201 11.08 -3.98 -22.60
CA TYR A 201 12.41 -4.05 -22.03
C TYR A 201 13.06 -2.67 -21.87
N ASP A 202 13.08 -1.86 -22.91
CA ASP A 202 13.82 -0.59 -22.94
C ASP A 202 13.21 0.46 -21.99
N ASP A 203 11.89 0.59 -21.98
CA ASP A 203 11.18 1.53 -21.10
C ASP A 203 11.39 1.17 -19.63
N ASN A 204 11.17 -0.11 -19.27
CA ASN A 204 11.35 -0.55 -17.89
C ASN A 204 12.80 -0.39 -17.42
N LYS A 205 13.79 -0.78 -18.24
CA LYS A 205 15.21 -0.56 -17.93
C LYS A 205 15.53 0.90 -17.68
N THR A 206 14.94 1.81 -18.47
CA THR A 206 15.10 3.25 -18.30
C THR A 206 14.48 3.75 -17.00
N LEU A 207 13.26 3.31 -16.68
CA LEU A 207 12.54 3.69 -15.47
C LEU A 207 13.19 3.10 -14.21
N ILE A 208 13.65 1.85 -14.24
CA ILE A 208 14.41 1.21 -13.16
C ILE A 208 15.64 2.07 -12.83
N LYS A 209 16.47 2.38 -13.81
CA LYS A 209 17.68 3.21 -13.62
C LYS A 209 17.38 4.61 -13.10
N ARG A 210 16.21 5.16 -13.41
CA ARG A 210 15.79 6.49 -12.98
C ARG A 210 15.26 6.51 -11.56
N TRP A 211 14.44 5.54 -11.17
CA TRP A 211 13.62 5.62 -9.96
C TRP A 211 13.93 4.58 -8.89
N HIS A 212 14.40 3.38 -9.28
CA HIS A 212 14.69 2.34 -8.28
C HIS A 212 15.82 2.76 -7.35
N GLY A 213 15.56 2.67 -6.03
CA GLY A 213 16.51 3.10 -5.01
C GLY A 213 16.67 4.62 -4.84
N GLN A 214 15.85 5.44 -5.52
CA GLN A 214 15.85 6.89 -5.31
C GLN A 214 15.02 7.25 -4.08
N LYS A 215 15.66 7.80 -3.05
CA LYS A 215 15.00 8.07 -1.74
C LYS A 215 14.32 6.81 -1.19
N ARG A 216 12.98 6.82 -1.15
CA ARG A 216 12.14 5.73 -0.65
C ARG A 216 11.33 5.06 -1.77
N LEU A 217 11.74 5.26 -3.03
CA LEU A 217 11.09 4.68 -4.20
C LEU A 217 11.75 3.36 -4.59
N SER A 218 10.93 2.38 -4.92
CA SER A 218 11.34 1.12 -5.54
C SER A 218 10.56 0.92 -6.84
N TYR A 219 11.10 0.14 -7.74
CA TYR A 219 10.44 -0.21 -9.00
C TYR A 219 9.87 -1.61 -8.95
N ALA A 220 8.75 -1.83 -9.67
CA ALA A 220 8.17 -3.13 -9.90
C ALA A 220 7.97 -3.42 -11.40
N LEU A 221 8.42 -4.57 -11.86
CA LEU A 221 7.99 -5.12 -13.13
C LEU A 221 6.50 -5.44 -13.03
N THR A 222 5.68 -4.90 -13.95
CA THR A 222 4.23 -4.90 -13.77
C THR A 222 3.49 -5.42 -15.01
N PRO A 223 3.68 -6.72 -15.39
CA PRO A 223 2.75 -7.33 -16.35
C PRO A 223 1.34 -7.28 -15.76
N ARG A 224 0.37 -6.69 -16.50
CA ARG A 224 -0.96 -6.48 -15.93
C ARG A 224 -1.57 -7.78 -15.43
N PHE A 225 -1.69 -8.75 -16.34
CA PHE A 225 -2.08 -10.13 -16.06
C PHE A 225 -1.79 -10.99 -17.29
N ALA A 226 -1.73 -12.31 -17.17
CA ALA A 226 -1.30 -13.20 -18.25
C ALA A 226 -2.09 -13.03 -19.56
N PRO A 227 -3.41 -12.79 -19.58
CA PRO A 227 -4.14 -12.60 -20.83
C PRO A 227 -3.64 -11.44 -21.69
N THR A 228 -3.07 -10.38 -21.12
CA THR A 228 -2.57 -9.23 -21.87
C THR A 228 -1.08 -9.29 -22.19
N SER A 229 -0.40 -10.38 -21.86
CA SER A 229 1.03 -10.57 -22.14
C SER A 229 1.26 -11.75 -23.09
N THR A 230 2.04 -11.54 -24.15
CA THR A 230 2.56 -12.64 -24.99
C THR A 230 3.75 -13.31 -24.32
N ASP A 231 4.14 -14.52 -24.83
CA ASP A 231 5.38 -15.17 -24.42
C ASP A 231 6.61 -14.24 -24.59
N ALA A 232 6.66 -13.46 -25.67
CA ALA A 232 7.74 -12.50 -25.92
C ALA A 232 7.80 -11.38 -24.86
N GLN A 233 6.65 -10.88 -24.42
CA GLN A 233 6.62 -9.88 -23.34
C GLN A 233 7.05 -10.49 -22.02
N LEU A 234 6.57 -11.69 -21.66
CA LEU A 234 6.96 -12.37 -20.42
C LEU A 234 8.46 -12.73 -20.42
N GLN A 235 9.04 -13.11 -21.56
CA GLN A 235 10.50 -13.29 -21.72
C GLN A 235 11.26 -11.97 -21.50
N ALA A 236 10.74 -10.83 -21.98
CA ALA A 236 11.36 -9.54 -21.71
C ALA A 236 11.29 -9.17 -20.21
N VAL A 237 10.20 -9.50 -19.51
CA VAL A 237 10.08 -9.34 -18.05
C VAL A 237 11.07 -10.24 -17.32
N GLN A 238 11.22 -11.50 -17.73
CA GLN A 238 12.21 -12.43 -17.19
C GLN A 238 13.63 -11.87 -17.34
N ALA A 239 13.99 -11.38 -18.54
CA ALA A 239 15.31 -10.81 -18.80
C ALA A 239 15.58 -9.58 -17.91
N LEU A 240 14.57 -8.73 -17.68
CA LEU A 240 14.67 -7.58 -16.77
C LEU A 240 14.84 -8.03 -15.32
N HIS A 241 14.11 -9.05 -14.87
CA HIS A 241 14.27 -9.61 -13.53
C HIS A 241 15.68 -10.15 -13.31
N HIS A 242 16.25 -10.88 -14.29
CA HIS A 242 17.62 -11.39 -14.20
C HIS A 242 18.67 -10.26 -14.23
N GLU A 243 18.43 -9.16 -14.95
CA GLU A 243 19.35 -8.01 -14.98
C GLU A 243 19.24 -7.15 -13.70
N PHE A 244 18.04 -7.07 -13.09
CA PHE A 244 17.73 -6.25 -11.89
C PHE A 244 17.04 -7.10 -10.82
N PRO A 245 17.78 -8.00 -10.13
CA PRO A 245 17.17 -8.99 -9.24
C PRO A 245 16.60 -8.40 -7.94
N ASP A 246 16.89 -7.14 -7.63
CA ASP A 246 16.41 -6.40 -6.46
C ASP A 246 15.09 -5.64 -6.69
N VAL A 247 14.61 -5.54 -7.94
CA VAL A 247 13.29 -4.98 -8.23
C VAL A 247 12.17 -5.93 -7.82
N HIS A 248 10.99 -5.36 -7.59
CA HIS A 248 9.79 -6.14 -7.32
C HIS A 248 9.12 -6.61 -8.63
N LEU A 249 8.18 -7.52 -8.49
CA LEU A 249 7.20 -7.85 -9.52
C LEU A 249 5.81 -7.74 -8.91
N GLN A 250 4.85 -7.25 -9.67
CA GLN A 250 3.43 -7.24 -9.32
C GLN A 250 2.58 -7.61 -10.52
N THR A 251 1.53 -8.39 -10.29
CA THR A 251 0.58 -8.81 -11.33
C THR A 251 -0.72 -9.32 -10.71
N HIS A 252 -1.77 -9.50 -11.53
CA HIS A 252 -3.01 -10.14 -11.12
C HIS A 252 -2.97 -11.63 -11.49
N VAL A 253 -3.53 -12.47 -10.62
CA VAL A 253 -3.59 -13.92 -10.82
C VAL A 253 -4.90 -14.48 -10.33
N ALA A 254 -5.58 -15.21 -11.23
CA ALA A 254 -6.73 -16.03 -10.89
C ALA A 254 -7.80 -15.28 -10.08
N GLU A 255 -8.12 -14.06 -10.52
CA GLU A 255 -9.14 -13.22 -9.90
C GLU A 255 -10.55 -13.69 -10.25
N ASN A 256 -10.79 -14.09 -11.53
CA ASN A 256 -12.10 -14.44 -12.03
C ASN A 256 -12.06 -15.80 -12.74
N LYS A 257 -13.15 -16.56 -12.69
CA LYS A 257 -13.23 -17.90 -13.33
C LYS A 257 -13.12 -17.85 -14.85
N GLU A 258 -13.70 -16.83 -15.46
CA GLU A 258 -13.62 -16.65 -16.91
C GLU A 258 -12.18 -16.29 -17.32
N GLU A 259 -11.51 -15.46 -16.53
CA GLU A 259 -10.10 -15.15 -16.69
C GLU A 259 -9.21 -16.41 -16.58
N VAL A 260 -9.46 -17.27 -15.60
CA VAL A 260 -8.73 -18.55 -15.45
C VAL A 260 -8.93 -19.46 -16.67
N ALA A 261 -10.15 -19.56 -17.18
CA ALA A 261 -10.44 -20.33 -18.39
C ALA A 261 -9.73 -19.73 -19.61
N TRP A 262 -9.75 -18.41 -19.73
CA TRP A 262 -9.07 -17.70 -20.82
C TRP A 262 -7.56 -17.90 -20.80
N VAL A 263 -6.92 -17.88 -19.63
CA VAL A 263 -5.48 -18.18 -19.49
C VAL A 263 -5.18 -19.62 -19.95
N ALA A 264 -6.01 -20.59 -19.59
CA ALA A 264 -5.85 -21.98 -20.03
C ALA A 264 -5.91 -22.14 -21.57
N GLU A 265 -6.73 -21.32 -22.24
CA GLU A 265 -6.79 -21.29 -23.71
C GLU A 265 -5.55 -20.62 -24.35
N LEU A 266 -5.07 -19.51 -23.73
CA LEU A 266 -3.94 -18.73 -24.25
C LEU A 266 -2.59 -19.40 -24.02
N PHE A 267 -2.47 -20.19 -22.93
CA PHE A 267 -1.25 -20.88 -22.53
C PHE A 267 -1.50 -22.39 -22.31
N PRO A 268 -1.86 -23.13 -23.37
CA PRO A 268 -2.27 -24.55 -23.26
C PRO A 268 -1.18 -25.49 -22.76
N TRP A 269 0.05 -25.03 -22.70
CA TRP A 269 1.19 -25.74 -22.13
C TRP A 269 1.29 -25.63 -20.60
N SER A 270 0.64 -24.62 -19.99
CA SER A 270 0.71 -24.38 -18.55
C SER A 270 -0.20 -25.35 -17.78
N ARG A 271 0.26 -25.75 -16.60
CA ARG A 271 -0.49 -26.63 -15.68
C ARG A 271 -1.58 -25.86 -14.92
N SER A 272 -1.39 -24.55 -14.73
CA SER A 272 -2.30 -23.65 -14.04
C SER A 272 -2.02 -22.21 -14.45
N TYR A 273 -2.84 -21.27 -13.98
CA TYR A 273 -2.59 -19.85 -14.20
C TYR A 273 -1.24 -19.39 -13.62
N LEU A 274 -0.95 -19.79 -12.38
CA LEU A 274 0.31 -19.43 -11.71
C LEU A 274 1.52 -19.99 -12.45
N ASP A 275 1.40 -21.20 -13.03
CA ASP A 275 2.46 -21.87 -13.80
C ASP A 275 2.94 -21.05 -14.99
N VAL A 276 2.10 -20.16 -15.54
CA VAL A 276 2.54 -19.22 -16.59
C VAL A 276 3.68 -18.34 -16.09
N TYR A 277 3.57 -17.79 -14.87
CA TYR A 277 4.64 -16.96 -14.29
C TYR A 277 5.83 -17.77 -13.79
N ASP A 278 5.59 -18.98 -13.24
CA ASP A 278 6.65 -19.90 -12.81
C ASP A 278 7.56 -20.28 -13.97
N HIS A 279 6.99 -20.49 -15.16
CA HIS A 279 7.74 -20.83 -16.38
C HIS A 279 8.77 -19.77 -16.80
N TYR A 280 8.51 -18.50 -16.48
CA TYR A 280 9.40 -17.37 -16.80
C TYR A 280 10.24 -16.91 -15.58
N ASP A 281 10.42 -17.76 -14.56
CA ASP A 281 11.16 -17.44 -13.33
C ASP A 281 10.63 -16.19 -12.59
N LEU A 282 9.31 -15.93 -12.69
CA LEU A 282 8.66 -14.77 -12.09
C LEU A 282 8.02 -15.06 -10.73
N LEU A 283 8.24 -16.24 -10.15
CA LEU A 283 7.91 -16.60 -8.78
C LEU A 283 9.17 -16.48 -7.92
N PHE A 284 9.31 -15.35 -7.23
CA PHE A 284 10.46 -15.05 -6.37
C PHE A 284 10.02 -14.19 -5.17
N GLU A 285 10.89 -14.04 -4.18
CA GLU A 285 10.57 -13.47 -2.87
C GLU A 285 10.01 -12.01 -2.90
N ARG A 286 10.32 -11.23 -3.96
CA ARG A 286 9.84 -9.87 -4.15
C ARG A 286 8.67 -9.77 -5.15
N ALA A 287 8.09 -10.91 -5.52
CA ALA A 287 6.90 -10.96 -6.36
C ALA A 287 5.63 -10.90 -5.50
N LEU A 288 4.68 -10.08 -5.93
CA LEU A 288 3.36 -9.95 -5.31
C LEU A 288 2.27 -10.26 -6.34
N PHE A 289 1.39 -11.19 -5.99
CA PHE A 289 0.28 -11.63 -6.82
C PHE A 289 -1.04 -11.17 -6.22
N ALA A 290 -1.78 -10.32 -6.95
CA ALA A 290 -3.07 -9.83 -6.48
C ALA A 290 -4.16 -10.89 -6.66
N HIS A 291 -5.16 -10.88 -5.77
CA HIS A 291 -6.35 -11.71 -5.69
C HIS A 291 -6.10 -13.18 -5.36
N CYS A 292 -5.57 -13.98 -6.28
CA CYS A 292 -5.26 -15.40 -6.07
C CYS A 292 -6.45 -16.25 -5.58
N LEU A 293 -7.68 -15.95 -6.06
CA LEU A 293 -8.91 -16.56 -5.55
C LEU A 293 -9.06 -18.04 -5.95
N TYR A 294 -8.58 -18.40 -7.15
CA TYR A 294 -8.79 -19.71 -7.77
C TYR A 294 -7.50 -20.52 -7.91
N LEU A 295 -6.55 -20.34 -7.00
CA LEU A 295 -5.36 -21.18 -6.93
C LEU A 295 -5.70 -22.56 -6.39
N ASN A 296 -5.05 -23.61 -6.89
CA ASN A 296 -5.06 -24.93 -6.31
C ASN A 296 -3.97 -25.08 -5.22
N ASP A 297 -3.94 -26.21 -4.51
CA ASP A 297 -2.97 -26.43 -3.41
C ASP A 297 -1.51 -26.56 -3.94
N THR A 298 -1.31 -27.03 -5.17
CA THR A 298 0.01 -27.08 -5.79
C THR A 298 0.53 -25.67 -6.06
N ASP A 299 -0.32 -24.77 -6.58
CA ASP A 299 0.03 -23.38 -6.80
C ASP A 299 0.38 -22.68 -5.49
N ARG A 300 -0.43 -22.90 -4.43
CA ARG A 300 -0.15 -22.33 -3.10
C ARG A 300 1.17 -22.82 -2.52
N ALA A 301 1.46 -24.13 -2.66
CA ALA A 301 2.74 -24.67 -2.23
C ALA A 301 3.91 -23.99 -2.96
N ARG A 302 3.82 -23.82 -4.27
CA ARG A 302 4.84 -23.12 -5.09
C ARG A 302 5.01 -21.65 -4.66
N LEU A 303 3.93 -20.92 -4.40
CA LEU A 303 4.00 -19.55 -3.87
C LEU A 303 4.72 -19.51 -2.52
N GLY A 304 4.35 -20.41 -1.60
CA GLY A 304 4.98 -20.48 -0.28
C GLY A 304 6.48 -20.79 -0.38
N GLU A 305 6.87 -21.75 -1.24
CA GLU A 305 8.28 -22.14 -1.50
C GLU A 305 9.11 -21.00 -2.12
N SER A 306 8.51 -20.21 -3.01
CA SER A 306 9.19 -19.10 -3.68
C SER A 306 9.40 -17.88 -2.78
N GLY A 307 8.69 -17.80 -1.66
CA GLY A 307 8.68 -16.65 -0.77
C GLY A 307 7.90 -15.45 -1.32
N ALA A 308 7.19 -15.62 -2.44
CA ALA A 308 6.28 -14.62 -3.00
C ALA A 308 5.08 -14.36 -2.07
N ALA A 309 4.41 -13.23 -2.28
CA ALA A 309 3.30 -12.80 -1.43
C ALA A 309 1.99 -12.64 -2.22
N ILE A 310 0.88 -12.56 -1.49
CA ILE A 310 -0.44 -12.29 -2.04
C ILE A 310 -0.96 -10.95 -1.53
N ALA A 311 -1.54 -10.16 -2.44
CA ALA A 311 -2.37 -9.01 -2.09
C ALA A 311 -3.83 -9.43 -2.00
N PHE A 312 -4.41 -9.36 -0.81
CA PHE A 312 -5.82 -9.63 -0.58
C PHE A 312 -6.63 -8.36 -0.81
N CYS A 313 -7.45 -8.34 -1.87
CA CYS A 313 -8.24 -7.21 -2.36
C CYS A 313 -9.75 -7.39 -2.05
N PRO A 314 -10.19 -7.31 -0.79
CA PRO A 314 -11.52 -7.75 -0.39
C PRO A 314 -12.64 -6.92 -1.03
N SER A 315 -12.50 -5.60 -1.07
CA SER A 315 -13.51 -4.69 -1.62
C SER A 315 -13.74 -4.94 -3.12
N SER A 316 -12.65 -5.06 -3.88
CA SER A 316 -12.70 -5.35 -5.32
C SER A 316 -13.30 -6.73 -5.60
N ASN A 317 -12.87 -7.75 -4.87
CA ASN A 317 -13.38 -9.11 -5.03
C ASN A 317 -14.90 -9.19 -4.82
N LEU A 318 -15.44 -8.40 -3.88
CA LEU A 318 -16.88 -8.29 -3.64
C LEU A 318 -17.57 -7.45 -4.70
N PHE A 319 -17.02 -6.28 -5.03
CA PHE A 319 -17.63 -5.32 -5.94
C PHE A 319 -17.77 -5.87 -7.36
N LEU A 320 -16.73 -6.54 -7.87
CA LEU A 320 -16.73 -7.17 -9.19
C LEU A 320 -17.30 -8.60 -9.19
N GLY A 321 -17.71 -9.13 -8.01
CA GLY A 321 -18.23 -10.47 -7.90
C GLY A 321 -17.21 -11.56 -8.25
N SER A 322 -15.91 -11.27 -8.10
CA SER A 322 -14.81 -12.14 -8.51
C SER A 322 -14.76 -13.43 -7.69
N GLY A 323 -14.99 -13.36 -6.37
CA GLY A 323 -15.01 -14.52 -5.48
C GLY A 323 -14.57 -14.21 -4.06
N LEU A 324 -14.33 -15.26 -3.27
CA LEU A 324 -13.98 -15.15 -1.86
C LEU A 324 -12.57 -15.70 -1.61
N PHE A 325 -11.69 -14.87 -1.06
CA PHE A 325 -10.31 -15.23 -0.73
C PHE A 325 -10.26 -16.26 0.42
N ASP A 326 -9.31 -17.18 0.36
CA ASP A 326 -9.08 -18.21 1.36
C ASP A 326 -7.79 -17.94 2.14
N LEU A 327 -7.91 -17.15 3.22
CA LEU A 327 -6.77 -16.74 4.04
C LEU A 327 -6.12 -17.95 4.76
N GLN A 328 -6.93 -18.88 5.24
CA GLN A 328 -6.39 -20.08 5.94
C GLN A 328 -5.61 -20.98 4.99
N ALA A 329 -6.07 -21.12 3.73
CA ALA A 329 -5.30 -21.86 2.73
C ALA A 329 -3.97 -21.19 2.42
N ALA A 330 -3.90 -19.85 2.33
CA ALA A 330 -2.64 -19.14 2.17
C ALA A 330 -1.70 -19.34 3.38
N GLN A 331 -2.21 -19.21 4.59
CA GLN A 331 -1.46 -19.42 5.84
C GLN A 331 -0.92 -20.85 5.97
N LYS A 332 -1.71 -21.86 5.60
CA LYS A 332 -1.29 -23.26 5.61
C LYS A 332 -0.02 -23.50 4.78
N HIS A 333 0.18 -22.72 3.73
CA HIS A 333 1.34 -22.79 2.85
C HIS A 333 2.41 -21.73 3.16
N ASN A 334 2.34 -21.05 4.33
CA ASN A 334 3.27 -20.02 4.78
C ASN A 334 3.39 -18.83 3.80
N ILE A 335 2.35 -18.54 3.01
CA ILE A 335 2.34 -17.42 2.08
C ILE A 335 2.11 -16.13 2.87
N GLN A 336 2.97 -15.12 2.66
CA GLN A 336 2.75 -13.79 3.22
C GLN A 336 1.57 -13.13 2.51
N VAL A 337 0.69 -12.50 3.31
CA VAL A 337 -0.50 -11.80 2.78
C VAL A 337 -0.50 -10.38 3.30
N GLY A 338 -0.72 -9.40 2.40
CA GLY A 338 -1.01 -8.02 2.74
C GLY A 338 -2.43 -7.64 2.35
N ILE A 339 -3.00 -6.64 3.02
CA ILE A 339 -4.29 -6.05 2.62
C ILE A 339 -4.05 -5.05 1.49
N ALA A 340 -5.01 -4.98 0.58
CA ALA A 340 -4.98 -4.10 -0.58
C ALA A 340 -6.33 -3.43 -0.80
N SER A 341 -6.30 -2.19 -1.27
CA SER A 341 -7.50 -1.46 -1.65
C SER A 341 -7.98 -1.80 -3.05
N ASP A 342 -7.03 -2.03 -3.95
CA ASP A 342 -7.30 -2.25 -5.38
C ASP A 342 -8.22 -1.19 -5.99
N VAL A 343 -8.00 0.09 -5.64
CA VAL A 343 -8.68 1.20 -6.31
C VAL A 343 -8.31 1.18 -7.80
N GLY A 344 -9.23 1.11 -8.78
CA GLY A 344 -10.67 1.40 -8.77
C GLY A 344 -11.60 0.18 -8.90
N GLY A 345 -11.14 -1.08 -8.98
CA GLY A 345 -12.00 -2.23 -8.76
C GLY A 345 -12.46 -2.29 -7.30
N GLY A 346 -11.60 -1.94 -6.35
CA GLY A 346 -11.99 -1.66 -4.98
C GLY A 346 -12.64 -0.28 -4.84
N THR A 347 -13.55 -0.15 -3.88
CA THR A 347 -14.45 1.01 -3.74
C THR A 347 -14.00 2.04 -2.70
N SER A 348 -12.81 1.87 -2.10
CA SER A 348 -12.32 2.75 -1.05
C SER A 348 -10.79 2.78 -0.95
N PHE A 349 -10.22 3.98 -0.78
CA PHE A 349 -8.82 4.16 -0.37
C PHE A 349 -8.56 3.77 1.10
N SER A 350 -9.60 3.66 1.92
CA SER A 350 -9.45 3.36 3.35
C SER A 350 -9.11 1.89 3.57
N ILE A 351 -7.91 1.64 4.07
CA ILE A 351 -7.50 0.29 4.48
C ILE A 351 -8.36 -0.22 5.63
N LEU A 352 -8.88 0.64 6.51
CA LEU A 352 -9.82 0.25 7.56
C LEU A 352 -11.13 -0.30 6.97
N GLN A 353 -11.69 0.33 5.92
CA GLN A 353 -12.85 -0.20 5.22
C GLN A 353 -12.54 -1.52 4.51
N ASN A 354 -11.37 -1.64 3.90
CA ASN A 354 -10.92 -2.89 3.30
C ASN A 354 -10.79 -4.01 4.34
N LEU A 355 -10.35 -3.72 5.56
CA LEU A 355 -10.36 -4.69 6.66
C LEU A 355 -11.77 -5.11 7.07
N SER A 356 -12.74 -4.19 7.08
CA SER A 356 -14.15 -4.51 7.30
C SER A 356 -14.70 -5.47 6.25
N ASP A 357 -14.36 -5.25 4.97
CA ASP A 357 -14.75 -6.13 3.88
C ASP A 357 -14.01 -7.47 3.95
N ALA A 358 -12.72 -7.48 4.29
CA ALA A 358 -11.96 -8.70 4.52
C ALA A 358 -12.60 -9.59 5.58
N TYR A 359 -13.02 -9.00 6.72
CA TYR A 359 -13.74 -9.73 7.74
C TYR A 359 -15.02 -10.40 7.20
N LYS A 360 -15.85 -9.67 6.43
CA LYS A 360 -17.10 -10.18 5.85
C LYS A 360 -16.84 -11.30 4.83
N VAL A 361 -15.82 -11.13 3.96
CA VAL A 361 -15.39 -12.17 3.01
C VAL A 361 -15.02 -13.46 3.74
N LEU A 362 -14.21 -13.32 4.81
CA LEU A 362 -13.76 -14.48 5.57
C LEU A 362 -14.91 -15.14 6.35
N GLN A 363 -15.87 -14.37 6.88
CA GLN A 363 -17.09 -14.93 7.50
C GLN A 363 -17.89 -15.78 6.49
N LEU A 364 -18.02 -15.32 5.23
CA LEU A 364 -18.66 -16.11 4.17
C LEU A 364 -17.90 -17.41 3.85
N LYS A 365 -16.59 -17.42 4.11
CA LYS A 365 -15.72 -18.61 4.02
C LYS A 365 -15.70 -19.45 5.32
N GLN A 366 -16.47 -19.09 6.34
CA GLN A 366 -16.45 -19.71 7.67
C GLN A 366 -15.06 -19.63 8.34
N GLN A 367 -14.34 -18.55 8.08
CA GLN A 367 -13.05 -18.23 8.69
C GLN A 367 -13.19 -17.04 9.62
N ALA A 368 -12.48 -17.05 10.74
CA ALA A 368 -12.43 -15.90 11.66
C ALA A 368 -11.21 -15.03 11.36
N MET A 369 -11.38 -13.71 11.49
CA MET A 369 -10.28 -12.74 11.46
C MET A 369 -10.41 -11.80 12.67
N PRO A 370 -9.74 -12.08 13.79
CA PRO A 370 -9.64 -11.14 14.91
C PRO A 370 -9.05 -9.79 14.47
N ALA A 371 -9.40 -8.70 15.16
CA ALA A 371 -8.90 -7.37 14.82
C ALA A 371 -7.37 -7.28 14.79
N ARG A 372 -6.68 -7.95 15.72
CA ARG A 372 -5.21 -8.00 15.73
C ARG A 372 -4.65 -8.58 14.44
N GLN A 373 -5.24 -9.63 13.89
CA GLN A 373 -4.81 -10.20 12.61
C GLN A 373 -5.04 -9.22 11.46
N GLY A 374 -6.22 -8.58 11.40
CA GLY A 374 -6.51 -7.58 10.36
C GLY A 374 -5.52 -6.40 10.39
N LEU A 375 -5.31 -5.80 11.56
CA LEU A 375 -4.39 -4.67 11.71
C LEU A 375 -2.91 -5.08 11.48
N TYR A 376 -2.53 -6.31 11.84
CA TYR A 376 -1.23 -6.86 11.47
C TYR A 376 -1.05 -6.94 9.95
N LEU A 377 -2.03 -7.47 9.21
CA LEU A 377 -1.98 -7.56 7.74
C LEU A 377 -1.88 -6.18 7.08
N ALA A 378 -2.45 -5.14 7.71
CA ALA A 378 -2.41 -3.76 7.24
C ALA A 378 -1.12 -2.99 7.61
N THR A 379 -0.26 -3.56 8.44
CA THR A 379 0.98 -2.93 8.94
C THR A 379 2.18 -3.85 8.76
N LEU A 380 2.64 -4.55 9.79
CA LEU A 380 3.82 -5.42 9.73
C LEU A 380 3.66 -6.58 8.74
N GLY A 381 2.47 -7.17 8.61
CA GLY A 381 2.17 -8.21 7.63
C GLY A 381 2.32 -7.69 6.19
N GLY A 382 1.76 -6.50 5.91
CA GLY A 382 1.95 -5.82 4.63
C GLY A 382 3.41 -5.49 4.35
N ALA A 383 4.16 -5.02 5.36
CA ALA A 383 5.60 -4.77 5.23
C ALA A 383 6.37 -6.05 4.89
N ARG A 384 6.05 -7.19 5.53
CA ARG A 384 6.64 -8.50 5.23
C ARG A 384 6.31 -8.98 3.83
N ALA A 385 5.05 -8.80 3.39
CA ALA A 385 4.64 -9.13 2.04
C ALA A 385 5.44 -8.35 0.97
N LEU A 386 5.80 -7.11 1.27
CA LEU A 386 6.60 -6.25 0.39
C LEU A 386 8.12 -6.32 0.65
N LYS A 387 8.60 -7.16 1.57
CA LYS A 387 10.02 -7.26 1.98
C LYS A 387 10.59 -5.93 2.50
N LEU A 388 9.78 -5.18 3.22
CA LEU A 388 10.10 -3.88 3.80
C LEU A 388 10.09 -3.89 5.34
N ASP A 389 9.86 -5.04 5.97
CA ASP A 389 9.68 -5.19 7.41
C ASP A 389 10.93 -4.87 8.24
N THR A 390 12.12 -4.83 7.64
CA THR A 390 13.33 -4.29 8.29
C THR A 390 13.35 -2.77 8.37
N GLN A 391 12.48 -2.08 7.63
CA GLN A 391 12.47 -0.62 7.50
C GLN A 391 11.23 0.03 8.10
N ILE A 392 10.05 -0.61 7.99
CA ILE A 392 8.74 -0.08 8.37
C ILE A 392 7.84 -1.18 8.98
N GLY A 393 6.60 -0.82 9.28
CA GLY A 393 5.52 -1.74 9.68
C GLY A 393 5.34 -1.89 11.19
N ASN A 394 6.31 -1.44 12.01
CA ASN A 394 6.19 -1.36 13.46
C ASN A 394 7.17 -0.34 14.05
N PHE A 395 7.15 -0.17 15.38
CA PHE A 395 7.97 0.81 16.09
C PHE A 395 9.25 0.20 16.69
N GLU A 396 9.88 -0.76 16.03
CA GLU A 396 11.21 -1.22 16.42
C GLU A 396 12.25 -0.10 16.23
N VAL A 397 13.18 0.01 17.18
CA VAL A 397 14.24 1.02 17.16
C VAL A 397 15.06 0.91 15.87
N GLY A 398 15.28 2.05 15.22
CA GLY A 398 16.00 2.16 13.95
C GLY A 398 15.11 2.11 12.70
N LYS A 399 13.86 1.67 12.80
CA LYS A 399 12.91 1.74 11.69
C LYS A 399 12.47 3.17 11.40
N GLU A 400 11.94 3.39 10.22
CA GLU A 400 11.40 4.67 9.78
C GLU A 400 10.12 5.00 10.53
N ALA A 401 9.99 6.25 10.94
CA ALA A 401 8.89 6.72 11.77
C ALA A 401 7.70 7.13 10.91
N ASP A 402 7.11 6.15 10.24
CA ASP A 402 5.84 6.29 9.53
C ASP A 402 4.71 5.82 10.44
N PHE A 403 3.80 6.72 10.79
CA PHE A 403 2.71 6.40 11.70
C PHE A 403 1.47 7.24 11.46
N ILE A 404 0.36 6.78 12.01
CA ILE A 404 -0.93 7.48 11.97
C ILE A 404 -1.44 7.73 13.38
N VAL A 405 -2.22 8.79 13.49
CA VAL A 405 -2.99 9.12 14.68
C VAL A 405 -4.45 8.89 14.37
N ILE A 406 -5.09 8.02 15.14
CA ILE A 406 -6.48 7.61 14.95
C ILE A 406 -7.32 8.15 16.09
N ASP A 407 -8.41 8.86 15.75
CA ASP A 407 -9.47 9.21 16.67
C ASP A 407 -10.53 8.10 16.69
N PRO A 408 -10.58 7.25 17.73
CA PRO A 408 -11.56 6.17 17.80
C PRO A 408 -13.00 6.70 17.96
N ASP A 409 -13.16 7.94 18.41
CA ASP A 409 -14.45 8.58 18.68
C ASP A 409 -14.87 9.57 17.58
N ALA A 410 -14.27 9.49 16.40
CA ALA A 410 -14.41 10.43 15.30
C ALA A 410 -15.86 10.66 14.82
N THR A 411 -16.77 9.73 15.12
CA THR A 411 -18.21 9.87 14.82
C THR A 411 -19.06 9.54 16.04
N PRO A 412 -20.30 10.06 16.15
CA PRO A 412 -21.19 9.71 17.26
C PRO A 412 -21.44 8.21 17.40
N LEU A 413 -21.47 7.46 16.28
CA LEU A 413 -21.66 6.02 16.29
C LEU A 413 -20.43 5.30 16.90
N THR A 414 -19.24 5.69 16.46
CA THR A 414 -18.01 5.06 16.97
C THR A 414 -17.77 5.44 18.43
N ALA A 415 -18.00 6.70 18.84
CA ALA A 415 -17.94 7.12 20.24
C ALA A 415 -18.88 6.31 21.12
N GLN A 416 -20.14 6.13 20.69
CA GLN A 416 -21.11 5.29 21.39
C GLN A 416 -20.65 3.83 21.50
N ARG A 417 -20.07 3.25 20.44
CA ARG A 417 -19.56 1.88 20.46
C ARG A 417 -18.32 1.74 21.35
N MET A 418 -17.39 2.71 21.29
CA MET A 418 -16.19 2.71 22.12
C MET A 418 -16.50 2.81 23.62
N ALA A 419 -17.50 3.61 24.00
CA ALA A 419 -17.96 3.73 25.38
C ALA A 419 -18.47 2.41 25.99
N HIS A 420 -18.84 1.43 25.15
CA HIS A 420 -19.34 0.10 25.57
C HIS A 420 -18.31 -1.03 25.35
N ALA A 421 -17.11 -0.71 24.85
CA ALA A 421 -16.04 -1.69 24.72
C ALA A 421 -15.37 -1.93 26.09
N THR A 422 -15.22 -3.20 26.46
CA THR A 422 -14.71 -3.60 27.77
C THR A 422 -13.20 -3.86 27.79
N ASN A 423 -12.62 -4.04 26.62
CA ASN A 423 -11.19 -4.36 26.46
C ASN A 423 -10.66 -3.82 25.11
N ILE A 424 -9.35 -3.89 24.94
CA ILE A 424 -8.68 -3.39 23.74
C ILE A 424 -9.11 -4.14 22.47
N ASP A 425 -9.34 -5.45 22.53
CA ASP A 425 -9.73 -6.23 21.35
C ASP A 425 -11.10 -5.82 20.81
N GLU A 426 -12.07 -5.53 21.71
CA GLU A 426 -13.37 -4.98 21.31
C GLU A 426 -13.25 -3.59 20.69
N ARG A 427 -12.38 -2.73 21.22
CA ARG A 427 -12.12 -1.40 20.65
C ARG A 427 -11.50 -1.50 19.26
N LEU A 428 -10.47 -2.33 19.10
CA LEU A 428 -9.79 -2.54 17.81
C LEU A 428 -10.74 -3.20 16.79
N PHE A 429 -11.61 -4.12 17.23
CA PHE A 429 -12.59 -4.71 16.35
C PHE A 429 -13.65 -3.69 15.89
N ALA A 430 -14.13 -2.84 16.81
CA ALA A 430 -15.04 -1.76 16.45
C ALA A 430 -14.39 -0.76 15.46
N LEU A 431 -13.12 -0.39 15.68
CA LEU A 431 -12.37 0.44 14.77
C LEU A 431 -12.21 -0.22 13.39
N MET A 432 -11.85 -1.51 13.34
CA MET A 432 -11.71 -2.27 12.11
C MET A 432 -13.03 -2.34 11.31
N MET A 433 -14.18 -2.45 12.01
CA MET A 433 -15.48 -2.61 11.35
C MET A 433 -16.15 -1.30 10.96
N LEU A 434 -15.89 -0.20 11.67
CA LEU A 434 -16.59 1.08 11.50
C LEU A 434 -15.65 2.21 11.08
N GLY A 435 -14.34 1.96 11.07
CA GLY A 435 -13.33 2.95 10.76
C GLY A 435 -13.24 3.29 9.26
N ASP A 436 -12.93 4.55 8.98
CA ASP A 436 -12.66 5.09 7.66
C ASP A 436 -11.74 6.31 7.75
N ASP A 437 -11.63 7.11 6.68
CA ASP A 437 -10.81 8.33 6.62
C ASP A 437 -11.17 9.37 7.69
N ARG A 438 -12.42 9.37 8.19
CA ARG A 438 -12.84 10.27 9.27
C ARG A 438 -12.13 10.01 10.59
N HIS A 439 -11.61 8.80 10.78
CA HIS A 439 -10.86 8.37 11.95
C HIS A 439 -9.37 8.74 11.89
N ILE A 440 -8.84 9.09 10.73
CA ILE A 440 -7.45 9.51 10.58
C ILE A 440 -7.32 10.99 10.97
N SER A 441 -6.77 11.26 12.14
CA SER A 441 -6.50 12.62 12.63
C SER A 441 -5.22 13.20 12.04
N ALA A 442 -4.19 12.39 11.87
CA ALA A 442 -2.94 12.79 11.25
C ALA A 442 -2.20 11.59 10.65
N THR A 443 -1.42 11.85 9.61
CA THR A 443 -0.52 10.89 8.98
C THR A 443 0.88 11.47 8.96
N TYR A 444 1.83 10.68 9.43
CA TYR A 444 3.24 11.05 9.56
C TYR A 444 4.12 10.15 8.68
N ILE A 445 5.05 10.76 7.98
CA ILE A 445 6.11 10.07 7.24
C ILE A 445 7.46 10.59 7.73
N LEU A 446 8.36 9.70 8.15
CA LEU A 446 9.66 10.04 8.74
C LEU A 446 9.52 11.03 9.91
N GLY A 447 8.44 10.93 10.70
CA GLY A 447 8.17 11.83 11.81
C GLY A 447 7.65 13.22 11.41
N GLU A 448 7.44 13.51 10.13
CA GLU A 448 6.87 14.77 9.65
C GLU A 448 5.39 14.59 9.35
N ALA A 449 4.55 15.50 9.85
CA ALA A 449 3.11 15.51 9.56
C ALA A 449 2.88 15.88 8.09
N ILE A 450 2.37 14.92 7.30
CA ILE A 450 2.04 15.14 5.88
C ILE A 450 0.53 15.36 5.67
N TYR A 451 -0.27 14.90 6.62
CA TYR A 451 -1.71 15.17 6.69
C TYR A 451 -2.12 15.41 8.12
N THR A 452 -2.93 16.42 8.34
CA THR A 452 -3.66 16.67 9.59
C THR A 452 -5.10 17.02 9.24
N LYS A 453 -6.04 16.33 9.91
CA LYS A 453 -7.47 16.59 9.71
C LYS A 453 -7.78 18.05 10.03
N PRO A 454 -8.44 18.80 9.14
CA PRO A 454 -8.85 20.17 9.43
C PRO A 454 -9.76 20.20 10.66
N PHE A 455 -9.45 21.08 11.62
CA PHE A 455 -10.37 21.34 12.72
C PHE A 455 -11.67 21.92 12.15
N CYS A 456 -12.77 21.19 12.31
CA CYS A 456 -14.09 21.75 12.03
C CYS A 456 -14.40 22.73 13.17
N THR A 457 -14.08 24.03 13.00
CA THR A 457 -14.62 25.08 13.86
C THR A 457 -16.12 25.11 13.57
N LEU A 458 -16.92 24.44 14.42
CA LEU A 458 -18.36 24.69 14.47
C LEU A 458 -18.49 26.18 14.74
N GLN A 459 -18.87 26.94 13.72
CA GLN A 459 -19.40 28.27 13.93
C GLN A 459 -20.72 28.09 14.70
N THR A 460 -20.65 28.32 16.03
CA THR A 460 -21.81 28.42 16.91
C THR A 460 -22.60 29.70 16.57
#